data_e46e71b0f5370c5cc2748db47e2cc271
#
_entry.id   e46e71b0f5370c5cc2748db47e2cc271
#
_cell.length_a   1.000
_cell.length_b   1.000
_cell.length_c   1.000
_cell.angle_alpha   90.00
_cell.angle_beta   90.00
_cell.angle_gamma   90.00
#
_symmetry.space_group_name_H-M   'P 1'
#
loop_
_entity.id
_entity.type
_entity.pdbx_description
1 polymer ?
#
loop_
_entity_poly.entity_id
_entity_poly.type
_entity_poly.pdbx_seq_one_letter_code
_entity_poly.pdbx_strand_id
1 'polypeptide(L)'
;MPSELEKRVMRKIGFRIVPFIMLLYFIAFIDRVNIGFAALTMNKDLGFSPAAFGLGAGIFFLGYFLFEVPSNLILNKVGARLWIARVMITWGIVSAIFAFIRGETSFLILRFLLGVAEAGFFPGIILYLSFWFPARYRAGVVSLFMAAAPISVVLGSPLSSALLEMDGLLGFRGW
;
A
#
# COMPACT_ATOMS: atom_id res chain seq x y z
N MET A 1 2.07 36.74 -6.28
CA MET A 1 1.30 35.78 -7.12
C MET A 1 2.29 34.87 -7.87
N PRO A 2 1.99 33.59 -8.14
CA PRO A 2 2.89 32.73 -8.92
C PRO A 2 2.99 33.23 -10.37
N SER A 3 4.20 33.22 -10.93
CA SER A 3 4.41 33.58 -12.32
C SER A 3 3.77 32.55 -13.27
N GLU A 4 3.44 32.95 -14.50
CA GLU A 4 2.89 32.04 -15.50
C GLU A 4 3.85 30.88 -15.81
N LEU A 5 5.16 31.14 -15.79
CA LEU A 5 6.19 30.13 -15.92
C LEU A 5 6.10 29.11 -14.80
N GLU A 6 5.97 29.58 -13.56
CA GLU A 6 5.86 28.69 -12.38
C GLU A 6 4.61 27.79 -12.46
N LYS A 7 3.45 28.34 -12.82
CA LYS A 7 2.23 27.56 -13.01
C LYS A 7 2.40 26.46 -14.08
N ARG A 8 3.05 26.80 -15.19
CA ARG A 8 3.33 25.84 -16.28
C ARG A 8 4.25 24.71 -15.81
N VAL A 9 5.33 25.05 -15.08
CA VAL A 9 6.27 24.08 -14.54
C VAL A 9 5.58 23.16 -13.51
N MET A 10 4.84 23.72 -12.56
CA MET A 10 4.12 22.95 -11.55
C MET A 10 3.09 22.00 -12.17
N ARG A 11 2.36 22.45 -13.18
CA ARG A 11 1.43 21.61 -13.93
C ARG A 11 2.15 20.44 -14.62
N LYS A 12 3.29 20.70 -15.28
CA LYS A 12 4.07 19.65 -15.94
C LYS A 12 4.61 18.61 -14.95
N ILE A 13 5.13 19.05 -13.80
CA ILE A 13 5.58 18.17 -12.72
C ILE A 13 4.40 17.37 -12.15
N GLY A 14 3.28 18.04 -11.89
CA GLY A 14 2.07 17.40 -11.38
C GLY A 14 1.58 16.28 -12.30
N PHE A 15 1.41 16.51 -13.57
CA PHE A 15 0.99 15.48 -14.53
C PHE A 15 1.96 14.31 -14.66
N ARG A 16 3.23 14.49 -14.32
CA ARG A 16 4.23 13.42 -14.43
C ARG A 16 4.36 12.62 -13.13
N ILE A 17 4.26 13.25 -11.98
CA ILE A 17 4.48 12.62 -10.67
C ILE A 17 3.18 12.11 -10.05
N VAL A 18 2.13 12.94 -10.03
CA VAL A 18 0.93 12.65 -9.26
C VAL A 18 0.20 11.39 -9.73
N PRO A 19 -0.06 11.16 -11.02
CA PRO A 19 -0.73 9.93 -11.46
C PRO A 19 0.05 8.67 -11.08
N PHE A 20 1.37 8.73 -11.14
CA PHE A 20 2.21 7.59 -10.78
C PHE A 20 2.13 7.26 -9.28
N ILE A 21 2.27 8.25 -8.40
CA ILE A 21 2.16 8.01 -6.96
C ILE A 21 0.72 7.64 -6.55
N MET A 22 -0.29 8.17 -7.22
CA MET A 22 -1.69 7.76 -7.03
C MET A 22 -1.88 6.28 -7.39
N LEU A 23 -1.29 5.82 -8.50
CA LEU A 23 -1.33 4.42 -8.89
C LEU A 23 -0.67 3.52 -7.83
N LEU A 24 0.51 3.90 -7.32
CA LEU A 24 1.18 3.15 -6.27
C LEU A 24 0.32 3.06 -5.00
N TYR A 25 -0.29 4.17 -4.60
CA TYR A 25 -1.15 4.22 -3.42
C TYR A 25 -2.47 3.46 -3.61
N PHE A 26 -3.03 3.53 -4.82
CA PHE A 26 -4.19 2.76 -5.23
C PHE A 26 -3.93 1.25 -5.07
N ILE A 27 -2.79 0.75 -5.58
CA ILE A 27 -2.42 -0.67 -5.45
C ILE A 27 -2.22 -1.05 -3.98
N ALA A 28 -1.53 -0.21 -3.19
CA ALA A 28 -1.34 -0.45 -1.77
C ALA A 28 -2.65 -0.52 -0.98
N PHE A 29 -3.63 0.32 -1.34
CA PHE A 29 -4.95 0.29 -0.71
C PHE A 29 -5.79 -0.92 -1.13
N ILE A 30 -5.72 -1.35 -2.39
CA ILE A 30 -6.37 -2.59 -2.84
C ILE A 30 -5.86 -3.77 -2.03
N ASP A 31 -4.55 -3.90 -1.82
CA ASP A 31 -3.97 -4.99 -1.02
C ASP A 31 -4.53 -5.00 0.41
N ARG A 32 -4.65 -3.83 1.04
CA ARG A 32 -5.26 -3.69 2.38
C ARG A 32 -6.74 -4.04 2.42
N VAL A 33 -7.49 -3.68 1.39
CA VAL A 33 -8.94 -3.96 1.31
C VAL A 33 -9.16 -5.43 0.97
N ASN A 34 -8.34 -5.99 0.07
CA ASN A 34 -8.46 -7.36 -0.42
C ASN A 34 -8.39 -8.40 0.70
N ILE A 35 -7.57 -8.19 1.73
CA ILE A 35 -7.46 -9.12 2.87
C ILE A 35 -8.81 -9.29 3.61
N GLY A 36 -9.64 -8.25 3.65
CA GLY A 36 -10.98 -8.31 4.23
C GLY A 36 -11.94 -9.18 3.41
N PHE A 37 -11.83 -9.15 2.08
CA PHE A 37 -12.59 -10.03 1.18
C PHE A 37 -12.06 -11.45 1.24
N ALA A 38 -10.74 -11.62 1.19
CA ALA A 38 -10.09 -12.91 1.32
C ALA A 38 -10.47 -13.65 2.61
N ALA A 39 -10.68 -12.93 3.70
CA ALA A 39 -11.09 -13.49 4.99
C ALA A 39 -12.37 -14.32 4.92
N LEU A 40 -13.29 -14.00 4.01
CA LEU A 40 -14.56 -14.72 3.86
C LEU A 40 -14.37 -16.20 3.49
N THR A 41 -13.39 -16.48 2.66
CA THR A 41 -13.05 -17.83 2.20
C THR A 41 -11.81 -18.39 2.91
N MET A 42 -10.76 -17.61 3.03
CA MET A 42 -9.49 -17.98 3.65
C MET A 42 -9.64 -18.47 5.09
N ASN A 43 -10.44 -17.79 5.92
CA ASN A 43 -10.66 -18.20 7.31
C ASN A 43 -11.31 -19.59 7.40
N LYS A 44 -12.25 -19.88 6.49
CA LYS A 44 -12.92 -21.18 6.42
C LYS A 44 -11.96 -22.26 5.94
N ASP A 45 -11.18 -21.97 4.90
CA ASP A 45 -10.26 -22.93 4.27
C ASP A 45 -9.08 -23.30 5.17
N LEU A 46 -8.58 -22.34 5.93
CA LEU A 46 -7.42 -22.50 6.82
C LEU A 46 -7.81 -22.74 8.28
N GLY A 47 -9.12 -22.74 8.58
CA GLY A 47 -9.62 -22.95 9.94
C GLY A 47 -9.30 -21.81 10.92
N PHE A 48 -9.16 -20.58 10.44
CA PHE A 48 -8.86 -19.43 11.31
C PHE A 48 -10.07 -19.03 12.12
N SER A 49 -9.83 -18.76 13.41
CA SER A 49 -10.83 -18.11 14.25
C SER A 49 -10.93 -16.60 13.90
N PRO A 50 -12.07 -15.95 14.16
CA PRO A 50 -12.17 -14.50 14.04
C PRO A 50 -11.13 -13.75 14.88
N ALA A 51 -10.74 -14.31 16.03
CA ALA A 51 -9.70 -13.76 16.88
C ALA A 51 -8.31 -13.84 16.23
N ALA A 52 -7.96 -14.97 15.61
CA ALA A 52 -6.70 -15.13 14.87
C ALA A 52 -6.60 -14.16 13.69
N PHE A 53 -7.69 -13.98 12.95
CA PHE A 53 -7.74 -13.00 11.87
C PHE A 53 -7.60 -11.57 12.39
N GLY A 54 -8.31 -11.20 13.46
CA GLY A 54 -8.20 -9.90 14.11
C GLY A 54 -6.80 -9.62 14.64
N LEU A 55 -6.13 -10.61 15.23
CA LEU A 55 -4.73 -10.52 15.64
C LEU A 55 -3.80 -10.26 14.44
N GLY A 56 -4.00 -10.95 13.33
CA GLY A 56 -3.25 -10.72 12.10
C GLY A 56 -3.44 -9.32 11.52
N ALA A 57 -4.64 -8.76 11.62
CA ALA A 57 -4.89 -7.37 11.25
C ALA A 57 -4.12 -6.40 12.18
N GLY A 58 -4.13 -6.65 13.49
CA GLY A 58 -3.41 -5.84 14.48
C GLY A 58 -1.88 -5.91 14.34
N ILE A 59 -1.33 -7.10 14.12
CA ILE A 59 0.12 -7.30 14.03
C ILE A 59 0.74 -6.65 12.79
N PHE A 60 -0.03 -6.48 11.72
CA PHE A 60 0.35 -5.68 10.58
C PHE A 60 0.65 -4.23 11.00
N PHE A 61 -0.27 -3.60 11.74
CA PHE A 61 -0.08 -2.23 12.20
C PHE A 61 1.06 -2.11 13.21
N LEU A 62 1.31 -3.13 14.01
CA LEU A 62 2.47 -3.16 14.90
C LEU A 62 3.78 -3.12 14.10
N GLY A 63 3.93 -3.96 13.08
CA GLY A 63 5.07 -3.93 12.18
C GLY A 63 5.21 -2.59 11.47
N TYR A 64 4.11 -2.06 10.95
CA TYR A 64 4.07 -0.76 10.29
C TYR A 64 4.56 0.37 11.23
N PHE A 65 4.00 0.46 12.43
CA PHE A 65 4.32 1.50 13.41
C PHE A 65 5.78 1.45 13.88
N LEU A 66 6.28 0.26 14.21
CA LEU A 66 7.65 0.09 14.71
C LEU A 66 8.70 0.49 13.66
N PHE A 67 8.42 0.26 12.39
CA PHE A 67 9.37 0.49 11.31
C PHE A 67 9.12 1.79 10.52
N GLU A 68 8.07 2.54 10.81
CA GLU A 68 7.75 3.79 10.13
C GLU A 68 8.86 4.84 10.32
N VAL A 69 9.27 5.09 11.57
CA VAL A 69 10.33 6.07 11.87
C VAL A 69 11.69 5.62 11.32
N PRO A 70 12.19 4.40 11.58
CA PRO A 70 13.41 3.90 10.96
C PRO A 70 13.41 3.99 9.44
N SER A 71 12.30 3.63 8.79
CA SER A 71 12.15 3.68 7.35
C SER A 71 12.31 5.11 6.80
N ASN A 72 11.71 6.10 7.45
CA ASN A 72 11.83 7.50 7.04
C ASN A 72 13.22 8.08 7.28
N LEU A 73 13.91 7.67 8.35
CA LEU A 73 15.31 8.05 8.57
C LEU A 73 16.23 7.53 7.46
N ILE A 74 16.02 6.28 7.03
CA ILE A 74 16.78 5.70 5.93
C ILE A 74 16.43 6.39 4.60
N LEU A 75 15.15 6.67 4.35
CA LEU A 75 14.68 7.40 3.17
C LEU A 75 15.39 8.75 3.02
N ASN A 76 15.58 9.49 4.10
CA ASN A 76 16.30 10.76 4.10
C ASN A 76 17.78 10.61 3.71
N LYS A 77 18.41 9.48 4.05
CA LYS A 77 19.82 9.20 3.72
C LYS A 77 20.02 8.66 2.32
N VAL A 78 19.16 7.74 1.89
CA VAL A 78 19.29 7.00 0.62
C VAL A 78 18.61 7.73 -0.54
N GLY A 79 17.65 8.60 -0.22
CA GLY A 79 16.82 9.30 -1.19
C GLY A 79 15.50 8.60 -1.48
N ALA A 80 14.46 9.42 -1.66
CA ALA A 80 13.08 8.96 -1.78
C ALA A 80 12.87 7.98 -2.96
N ARG A 81 13.52 8.23 -4.12
CA ARG A 81 13.35 7.39 -5.31
C ARG A 81 13.75 5.93 -5.06
N LEU A 82 14.93 5.70 -4.52
CA LEU A 82 15.44 4.35 -4.26
C LEU A 82 14.69 3.69 -3.12
N TRP A 83 14.38 4.45 -2.07
CA TRP A 83 13.72 3.90 -0.91
C TRP A 83 12.26 3.52 -1.17
N ILE A 84 11.50 4.34 -1.89
CA ILE A 84 10.13 4.02 -2.31
C ILE A 84 10.13 2.80 -3.24
N ALA A 85 11.06 2.72 -4.18
CA ALA A 85 11.19 1.53 -5.04
C ALA A 85 11.46 0.26 -4.22
N ARG A 86 12.34 0.34 -3.23
CA ARG A 86 12.60 -0.78 -2.29
C ARG A 86 11.33 -1.18 -1.54
N VAL A 87 10.59 -0.22 -0.98
CA VAL A 87 9.33 -0.48 -0.29
C VAL A 87 8.36 -1.24 -1.21
N MET A 88 8.16 -0.75 -2.43
CA MET A 88 7.26 -1.38 -3.39
C MET A 88 7.67 -2.81 -3.75
N ILE A 89 8.97 -3.04 -3.99
CA ILE A 89 9.50 -4.37 -4.32
C ILE A 89 9.35 -5.34 -3.15
N THR A 90 9.78 -4.93 -1.95
CA THR A 90 9.73 -5.81 -0.77
C THR A 90 8.30 -6.11 -0.36
N TRP A 91 7.41 -5.12 -0.41
CA TRP A 91 6.00 -5.31 -0.16
C TRP A 91 5.37 -6.25 -1.19
N GLY A 92 5.61 -6.04 -2.49
CA GLY A 92 5.09 -6.92 -3.55
C GLY A 92 5.55 -8.38 -3.40
N ILE A 93 6.81 -8.61 -3.01
CA ILE A 93 7.32 -9.96 -2.73
C ILE A 93 6.59 -10.58 -1.54
N VAL A 94 6.47 -9.86 -0.42
CA VAL A 94 5.78 -10.36 0.77
C VAL A 94 4.30 -10.63 0.46
N SER A 95 3.63 -9.74 -0.27
CA SER A 95 2.24 -9.93 -0.71
C SER A 95 2.09 -11.17 -1.59
N ALA A 96 3.00 -11.41 -2.54
CA ALA A 96 2.96 -12.62 -3.36
C ALA A 96 3.16 -13.92 -2.54
N ILE A 97 3.95 -13.89 -1.47
CA ILE A 97 4.16 -15.05 -0.59
C ILE A 97 2.88 -15.41 0.19
N PHE A 98 1.92 -14.47 0.35
CA PHE A 98 0.63 -14.77 0.96
C PHE A 98 -0.13 -15.91 0.26
N ALA A 99 0.04 -16.10 -1.05
CA ALA A 99 -0.53 -17.23 -1.78
C ALA A 99 -0.11 -18.61 -1.23
N PHE A 100 0.94 -18.68 -0.42
CA PHE A 100 1.49 -19.92 0.14
C PHE A 100 1.21 -20.09 1.64
N ILE A 101 0.30 -19.31 2.23
CA ILE A 101 -0.11 -19.44 3.63
C ILE A 101 -0.71 -20.84 3.86
N ARG A 102 -0.27 -21.50 4.95
CA ARG A 102 -0.76 -22.85 5.32
C ARG A 102 -1.38 -22.92 6.71
N GLY A 103 -1.35 -21.82 7.48
CA GLY A 103 -1.86 -21.81 8.85
C GLY A 103 -1.67 -20.47 9.55
N GLU A 104 -2.17 -20.37 10.77
CA GLU A 104 -2.21 -19.13 11.56
C GLU A 104 -0.82 -18.52 11.77
N THR A 105 0.18 -19.33 12.15
CA THR A 105 1.54 -18.81 12.39
C THR A 105 2.13 -18.16 11.15
N SER A 106 1.98 -18.81 9.96
CA SER A 106 2.47 -18.24 8.70
C SER A 106 1.73 -16.95 8.32
N PHE A 107 0.43 -16.90 8.60
CA PHE A 107 -0.38 -15.70 8.40
C PHE A 107 0.12 -14.55 9.28
N LEU A 108 0.30 -14.77 10.60
CA LEU A 108 0.76 -13.73 11.52
C LEU A 108 2.16 -13.20 11.16
N ILE A 109 3.08 -14.10 10.82
CA ILE A 109 4.44 -13.72 10.41
C ILE A 109 4.38 -12.85 9.13
N LEU A 110 3.64 -13.28 8.12
CA LEU A 110 3.54 -12.54 6.87
C LEU A 110 2.82 -11.20 7.05
N ARG A 111 1.81 -11.13 7.90
CA ARG A 111 1.14 -9.85 8.26
C ARG A 111 2.10 -8.88 8.92
N PHE A 112 2.93 -9.34 9.85
CA PHE A 112 3.97 -8.52 10.46
C PHE A 112 4.99 -8.03 9.43
N LEU A 113 5.52 -8.95 8.60
CA LEU A 113 6.50 -8.61 7.56
C LEU A 113 5.92 -7.66 6.51
N LEU A 114 4.65 -7.80 6.17
CA LEU A 114 3.96 -6.88 5.27
C LEU A 114 3.89 -5.47 5.86
N GLY A 115 3.55 -5.35 7.15
CA GLY A 115 3.59 -4.07 7.86
C GLY A 115 4.97 -3.43 7.85
N VAL A 116 6.02 -4.22 8.11
CA VAL A 116 7.43 -3.77 8.03
C VAL A 116 7.80 -3.33 6.60
N ALA A 117 7.39 -4.09 5.60
CA ALA A 117 7.71 -3.80 4.20
C ALA A 117 7.04 -2.51 3.70
N GLU A 118 5.79 -2.26 4.11
CA GLU A 118 5.04 -1.04 3.77
C GLU A 118 5.45 0.19 4.60
N ALA A 119 6.10 -0.02 5.75
CA ALA A 119 6.44 1.05 6.68
C ALA A 119 7.21 2.18 6.00
N GLY A 120 6.75 3.41 6.22
CA GLY A 120 7.35 4.61 5.64
C GLY A 120 6.91 4.93 4.21
N PHE A 121 6.02 4.15 3.58
CA PHE A 121 5.53 4.46 2.24
C PHE A 121 4.77 5.79 2.20
N PHE A 122 3.72 5.92 3.01
CA PHE A 122 2.89 7.13 3.03
C PHE A 122 3.68 8.39 3.40
N PRO A 123 4.37 8.46 4.56
CA PRO A 123 5.15 9.64 4.91
C PRO A 123 6.33 9.86 3.95
N GLY A 124 6.88 8.80 3.35
CA GLY A 124 7.90 8.89 2.32
C GLY A 124 7.39 9.60 1.06
N ILE A 125 6.17 9.30 0.61
CA ILE A 125 5.53 10.01 -0.51
C ILE A 125 5.27 11.47 -0.15
N ILE A 126 4.78 11.77 1.06
CA ILE A 126 4.57 13.15 1.50
C ILE A 126 5.89 13.94 1.49
N LEU A 127 6.96 13.33 2.00
CA LEU A 127 8.29 13.93 1.96
C LEU A 127 8.77 14.13 0.52
N TYR A 128 8.62 13.12 -0.35
CA TYR A 128 8.97 13.22 -1.77
C TYR A 128 8.23 14.37 -2.47
N LEU A 129 6.93 14.49 -2.24
CA LEU A 129 6.14 15.59 -2.78
C LEU A 129 6.62 16.95 -2.26
N SER A 130 7.11 17.02 -1.03
CA SER A 130 7.62 18.27 -0.45
C SER A 130 8.90 18.78 -1.15
N PHE A 131 9.67 17.91 -1.79
CA PHE A 131 10.85 18.31 -2.57
C PHE A 131 10.48 18.88 -3.95
N TRP A 132 9.34 18.46 -4.52
CA TRP A 132 8.93 18.88 -5.86
C TRP A 132 7.94 20.04 -5.85
N PHE A 133 7.14 20.18 -4.79
CA PHE A 133 6.08 21.16 -4.73
C PHE A 133 6.30 22.18 -3.61
N PRO A 134 6.37 23.51 -3.92
CA PRO A 134 6.35 24.56 -2.92
C PRO A 134 5.13 24.48 -2.00
N ALA A 135 5.23 25.01 -0.78
CA ALA A 135 4.21 24.89 0.27
C ALA A 135 2.78 25.21 -0.21
N ARG A 136 2.64 26.23 -1.07
CA ARG A 136 1.33 26.65 -1.63
C ARG A 136 0.63 25.63 -2.51
N TYR A 137 1.36 24.67 -3.10
CA TYR A 137 0.80 23.63 -3.97
C TYR A 137 0.63 22.29 -3.24
N ARG A 138 1.31 22.10 -2.10
CA ARG A 138 1.37 20.81 -1.39
C ARG A 138 -0.01 20.30 -0.98
N ALA A 139 -0.83 21.17 -0.38
CA ALA A 139 -2.15 20.79 0.09
C ALA A 139 -3.00 20.17 -1.04
N GLY A 140 -3.06 20.82 -2.21
CA GLY A 140 -3.81 20.31 -3.35
C GLY A 140 -3.25 19.00 -3.91
N VAL A 141 -1.92 18.89 -4.00
CA VAL A 141 -1.27 17.67 -4.51
C VAL A 141 -1.43 16.49 -3.55
N VAL A 142 -1.30 16.73 -2.24
CA VAL A 142 -1.52 15.72 -1.21
C VAL A 142 -2.98 15.27 -1.17
N SER A 143 -3.94 16.20 -1.26
CA SER A 143 -5.37 15.85 -1.32
C SER A 143 -5.68 14.98 -2.54
N LEU A 144 -5.10 15.30 -3.70
CA LEU A 144 -5.28 14.51 -4.91
C LEU A 144 -4.65 13.10 -4.76
N PHE A 145 -3.46 13.01 -4.18
CA PHE A 145 -2.82 11.74 -3.86
C PHE A 145 -3.68 10.89 -2.91
N MET A 146 -4.21 11.49 -1.85
CA MET A 146 -5.07 10.79 -0.89
C MET A 146 -6.40 10.35 -1.48
N ALA A 147 -6.90 10.99 -2.55
CA ALA A 147 -8.12 10.56 -3.25
C ALA A 147 -7.99 9.16 -3.87
N ALA A 148 -6.78 8.65 -4.07
CA ALA A 148 -6.59 7.26 -4.52
C ALA A 148 -7.12 6.23 -3.51
N ALA A 149 -7.14 6.53 -2.20
CA ALA A 149 -7.64 5.61 -1.18
C ALA A 149 -9.16 5.30 -1.34
N PRO A 150 -10.08 6.27 -1.32
CA PRO A 150 -11.49 5.97 -1.55
C PRO A 150 -11.76 5.38 -2.94
N ILE A 151 -11.02 5.80 -3.98
CA ILE A 151 -11.13 5.22 -5.32
C ILE A 151 -10.76 3.73 -5.29
N SER A 152 -9.69 3.36 -4.56
CA SER A 152 -9.28 1.96 -4.45
C SER A 152 -10.30 1.09 -3.70
N VAL A 153 -11.02 1.63 -2.72
CA VAL A 153 -12.12 0.90 -2.06
C VAL A 153 -13.27 0.63 -3.04
N VAL A 154 -13.68 1.65 -3.79
CA VAL A 154 -14.78 1.52 -4.77
C VAL A 154 -14.46 0.54 -5.90
N LEU A 155 -13.24 0.62 -6.45
CA LEU A 155 -12.82 -0.24 -7.56
C LEU A 155 -12.25 -1.58 -7.07
N GLY A 156 -11.67 -1.62 -5.88
CA GLY A 156 -11.08 -2.82 -5.28
C GLY A 156 -12.13 -3.85 -4.89
N SER A 157 -13.30 -3.42 -4.42
CA SER A 157 -14.37 -4.34 -4.01
C SER A 157 -14.83 -5.27 -5.15
N PRO A 158 -15.25 -4.78 -6.33
CA PRO A 158 -15.63 -5.65 -7.44
C PRO A 158 -14.44 -6.46 -7.98
N LEU A 159 -13.23 -5.89 -7.96
CA LEU A 159 -12.02 -6.60 -8.38
C LEU A 159 -11.73 -7.78 -7.44
N SER A 160 -11.77 -7.57 -6.13
CA SER A 160 -11.56 -8.62 -5.13
C SER A 160 -12.63 -9.72 -5.24
N SER A 161 -13.90 -9.36 -5.46
CA SER A 161 -14.97 -10.34 -5.68
C SER A 161 -14.72 -11.19 -6.93
N ALA A 162 -14.33 -10.56 -8.04
CA ALA A 162 -14.01 -11.27 -9.28
C ALA A 162 -12.80 -12.21 -9.11
N LEU A 163 -11.78 -11.82 -8.34
CA LEU A 163 -10.62 -12.68 -8.04
C LEU A 163 -11.03 -13.87 -7.18
N LEU A 164 -11.92 -13.71 -6.21
CA LEU A 164 -12.44 -14.81 -5.40
C LEU A 164 -13.23 -15.83 -6.24
N GLU A 165 -13.97 -15.39 -7.27
CA GLU A 165 -14.68 -16.27 -8.19
C GLU A 165 -13.74 -17.10 -9.08
N MET A 166 -12.47 -16.70 -9.22
CA MET A 166 -11.45 -17.45 -9.96
C MET A 166 -10.81 -18.58 -9.14
N ASP A 167 -11.41 -18.97 -8.01
CA ASP A 167 -10.91 -20.03 -7.15
C ASP A 167 -10.66 -21.36 -7.92
N GLY A 168 -9.49 -21.97 -7.67
CA GLY A 168 -9.08 -23.18 -8.36
C GLY A 168 -8.47 -22.97 -9.75
N LEU A 169 -8.47 -21.77 -10.31
CA LEU A 169 -7.86 -21.51 -11.60
C LEU A 169 -6.32 -21.65 -11.49
N LEU A 170 -5.73 -22.47 -12.38
CA LEU A 170 -4.28 -22.79 -12.35
C LEU A 170 -3.81 -23.46 -11.04
N GLY A 171 -4.72 -24.00 -10.22
CA GLY A 171 -4.40 -24.62 -8.94
C GLY A 171 -4.13 -23.66 -7.79
N PHE A 172 -4.35 -22.35 -8.00
CA PHE A 172 -4.29 -21.34 -6.94
C PHE A 172 -5.67 -21.12 -6.33
N ARG A 173 -5.69 -20.75 -5.05
CA ARG A 173 -6.91 -20.35 -4.36
C ARG A 173 -7.28 -18.91 -4.72
N GLY A 174 -8.55 -18.58 -4.75
CA GLY A 174 -9.05 -17.26 -5.13
C GLY A 174 -8.70 -16.13 -4.14
N TRP A 175 -8.25 -16.50 -2.92
CA TRP A 175 -7.85 -15.56 -1.88
C TRP A 175 -6.36 -15.30 -1.78
#